data_4bd10f88a3c98b168a82d2508fa79abb
#
_entry.id   4bd10f88a3c98b168a82d2508fa79abb
#
_cell.length_a   1.000
_cell.length_b   1.000
_cell.length_c   1.000
_cell.angle_alpha   90.00
_cell.angle_beta   90.00
_cell.angle_gamma   90.00
#
_symmetry.space_group_name_H-M   'P 1'
#
loop_
_entity.id
_entity.type
_entity.pdbx_description
1 polymer ?
#
loop_
_entity_poly.entity_id
_entity_poly.type
_entity_poly.pdbx_seq_one_letter_code
_entity_poly.pdbx_strand_id
1 'polypeptide(L)'
;QQNTQVQYQFQHWKKLAPYVNFTWRYDSGLVAGSVPDFASTLDFTPDQQAQIGLFCGSIFATPTQPILACSDPNRGALRVRIPPEGTENDDTNPPRIASRHLFDFSVGTDNLLRTDHKKLTLRFTAINITNKIALYNFLSTFSGTHFVTPRSFQVQAGVTF
;
A
#
# COMPACT_ATOMS: atom_id res chain seq x y z
N GLN A 1 1.85 -2.72 12.76
CA GLN A 1 0.84 -1.95 12.03
C GLN A 1 0.35 -0.80 12.89
N GLN A 2 0.12 0.35 12.29
CA GLN A 2 -0.52 1.52 12.90
C GLN A 2 -1.62 2.02 11.98
N ASN A 3 -2.78 2.34 12.57
CA ASN A 3 -3.89 2.96 11.87
C ASN A 3 -4.33 4.20 12.65
N THR A 4 -4.29 5.35 12.00
CA THR A 4 -4.68 6.63 12.58
C THR A 4 -5.76 7.25 11.72
N GLN A 5 -6.87 7.64 12.34
CA GLN A 5 -7.99 8.28 11.67
C GLN A 5 -8.29 9.62 12.35
N VAL A 6 -8.46 10.65 11.54
CA VAL A 6 -8.87 11.97 11.99
C VAL A 6 -10.11 12.38 11.21
N GLN A 7 -11.18 12.71 11.92
CA GLN A 7 -12.41 13.23 11.33
C GLN A 7 -12.69 14.61 11.88
N TYR A 8 -13.03 15.52 10.98
CA TYR A 8 -13.49 16.85 11.35
C TYR A 8 -14.88 17.12 10.76
N GLN A 9 -15.83 17.50 11.63
CA GLN A 9 -17.19 17.87 11.26
C GLN A 9 -17.37 19.38 11.36
N PHE A 10 -17.86 20.00 10.30
CA PHE A 10 -18.04 21.44 10.23
C PHE A 10 -19.32 21.86 10.97
N GLN A 11 -19.20 22.38 12.16
CA GLN A 11 -20.32 22.72 13.04
C GLN A 11 -21.14 23.92 12.54
N HIS A 12 -20.54 24.79 11.73
CA HIS A 12 -21.23 25.98 11.22
C HIS A 12 -22.47 25.63 10.35
N TRP A 13 -22.44 24.48 9.68
CA TRP A 13 -23.54 24.01 8.83
C TRP A 13 -24.30 22.84 9.49
N LYS A 14 -24.83 23.06 10.68
CA LYS A 14 -25.44 22.01 11.52
C LYS A 14 -26.44 21.10 10.78
N LYS A 15 -27.31 21.67 9.95
CA LYS A 15 -28.32 20.87 9.21
C LYS A 15 -27.73 20.04 8.08
N LEU A 16 -26.65 20.49 7.44
CA LEU A 16 -25.97 19.79 6.37
C LEU A 16 -25.01 18.72 6.94
N ALA A 17 -24.44 18.99 8.13
CA ALA A 17 -23.48 18.14 8.82
C ALA A 17 -22.32 17.65 7.93
N PRO A 18 -21.62 18.55 7.20
CA PRO A 18 -20.53 18.13 6.35
C PRO A 18 -19.31 17.74 7.19
N TYR A 19 -18.54 16.77 6.68
CA TYR A 19 -17.33 16.29 7.35
C TYR A 19 -16.24 15.97 6.36
N VAL A 20 -15.01 15.97 6.85
CA VAL A 20 -13.83 15.41 6.21
C VAL A 20 -13.22 14.35 7.11
N ASN A 21 -12.70 13.30 6.50
CA ASN A 21 -12.02 12.22 7.22
C ASN A 21 -10.71 11.89 6.49
N PHE A 22 -9.65 11.78 7.25
CA PHE A 22 -8.33 11.38 6.78
C PHE A 22 -7.89 10.14 7.55
N THR A 23 -7.45 9.11 6.83
CA THR A 23 -6.91 7.87 7.40
C THR A 23 -5.49 7.67 6.94
N TRP A 24 -4.58 7.44 7.86
CA TRP A 24 -3.21 7.03 7.63
C TRP A 24 -3.02 5.61 8.17
N ARG A 25 -2.53 4.73 7.29
CA ARG A 25 -2.18 3.36 7.63
C ARG A 25 -0.68 3.16 7.40
N TYR A 26 0.02 2.74 8.44
CA TYR A 26 1.43 2.36 8.39
C TYR A 26 1.56 0.87 8.63
N ASP A 27 2.40 0.23 7.82
CA ASP A 27 2.78 -1.17 7.98
C ASP A 27 4.30 -1.29 7.83
N SER A 28 4.94 -1.92 8.81
CA SER A 28 6.39 -2.16 8.82
C SER A 28 6.85 -3.25 7.84
N GLY A 29 5.89 -4.00 7.27
CA GLY A 29 6.14 -5.13 6.36
C GLY A 29 6.22 -6.48 7.07
N LEU A 30 5.67 -7.49 6.42
CA LEU A 30 5.76 -8.88 6.84
C LEU A 30 7.10 -9.48 6.43
N VAL A 31 7.52 -10.56 7.08
CA VAL A 31 8.66 -11.36 6.65
C VAL A 31 8.39 -11.97 5.28
N ALA A 32 9.38 -11.92 4.41
CA ALA A 32 9.34 -12.42 3.04
C ALA A 32 10.42 -13.49 2.84
N GLY A 33 10.26 -14.65 3.47
CA GLY A 33 11.25 -15.72 3.52
C GLY A 33 11.71 -16.29 2.18
N SER A 34 11.04 -15.91 1.07
CA SER A 34 11.44 -16.29 -0.30
C SER A 34 12.54 -15.41 -0.91
N VAL A 35 13.07 -14.43 -0.18
CA VAL A 35 14.06 -13.45 -0.68
C VAL A 35 15.22 -13.32 0.31
N PRO A 36 16.01 -14.38 0.54
CA PRO A 36 17.02 -14.37 1.60
C PRO A 36 18.17 -13.40 1.33
N ASP A 37 18.60 -13.27 0.05
CA ASP A 37 19.67 -12.37 -0.37
C ASP A 37 19.44 -11.85 -1.80
N PHE A 38 20.31 -10.94 -2.24
CA PHE A 38 20.22 -10.38 -3.59
C PHE A 38 20.55 -11.43 -4.67
N ALA A 39 21.51 -12.32 -4.45
CA ALA A 39 21.89 -13.31 -5.43
C ALA A 39 20.73 -14.23 -5.78
N SER A 40 19.97 -14.67 -4.79
CA SER A 40 18.76 -15.50 -4.98
C SER A 40 17.68 -14.79 -5.82
N THR A 41 17.63 -13.45 -5.83
CA THR A 41 16.65 -12.72 -6.64
C THR A 41 16.97 -12.71 -8.14
N LEU A 42 18.20 -13.00 -8.52
CA LEU A 42 18.59 -13.13 -9.92
C LEU A 42 18.03 -14.39 -10.58
N ASP A 43 17.72 -15.42 -9.77
CA ASP A 43 17.08 -16.66 -10.23
C ASP A 43 15.54 -16.55 -10.32
N PHE A 44 14.98 -15.43 -9.92
CA PHE A 44 13.55 -15.19 -10.03
C PHE A 44 13.12 -15.03 -11.48
N THR A 45 11.88 -15.43 -11.76
CA THR A 45 11.29 -15.16 -13.07
C THR A 45 11.25 -13.65 -13.35
N PRO A 46 11.21 -13.22 -14.63
CA PRO A 46 11.12 -11.80 -14.97
C PRO A 46 9.96 -11.08 -14.29
N ASP A 47 8.80 -11.75 -14.17
CA ASP A 47 7.63 -11.21 -13.47
C ASP A 47 7.88 -11.04 -11.98
N GLN A 48 8.52 -12.00 -11.32
CA GLN A 48 8.83 -11.93 -9.89
C GLN A 48 9.83 -10.80 -9.60
N GLN A 49 10.87 -10.65 -10.43
CA GLN A 49 11.82 -9.54 -10.32
C GLN A 49 11.10 -8.17 -10.48
N ALA A 50 10.21 -8.06 -11.46
CA ALA A 50 9.41 -6.86 -11.67
C ALA A 50 8.47 -6.60 -10.50
N GLN A 51 7.87 -7.63 -9.91
CA GLN A 51 6.96 -7.52 -8.75
C GLN A 51 7.65 -6.94 -7.52
N ILE A 52 8.87 -7.39 -7.21
CA ILE A 52 9.64 -6.83 -6.09
C ILE A 52 10.27 -5.48 -6.42
N GLY A 53 10.30 -5.09 -7.70
CA GLY A 53 10.98 -3.90 -8.19
C GLY A 53 12.49 -4.01 -8.03
N LEU A 54 13.06 -5.16 -8.49
CA LEU A 54 14.50 -5.43 -8.48
C LEU A 54 15.22 -4.38 -9.31
N PHE A 55 16.37 -3.89 -8.83
CA PHE A 55 17.17 -2.91 -9.53
C PHE A 55 18.67 -3.20 -9.39
N CYS A 56 19.43 -2.78 -10.40
CA CYS A 56 20.89 -2.77 -10.44
C CYS A 56 21.37 -1.43 -11.01
N GLY A 57 21.97 -0.59 -10.16
CA GLY A 57 22.28 0.79 -10.50
C GLY A 57 20.99 1.59 -10.77
N SER A 58 20.85 2.09 -11.99
CA SER A 58 19.65 2.81 -12.46
C SER A 58 18.68 1.92 -13.25
N ILE A 59 19.00 0.66 -13.48
CA ILE A 59 18.19 -0.28 -14.28
C ILE A 59 17.23 -1.02 -13.37
N PHE A 60 15.93 -1.03 -13.73
CA PHE A 60 14.88 -1.78 -13.04
C PHE A 60 14.47 -2.99 -13.87
N ALA A 61 14.29 -4.13 -13.20
CA ALA A 61 13.73 -5.31 -13.83
C ALA A 61 12.30 -5.06 -14.31
N THR A 62 12.02 -5.54 -15.53
CA THR A 62 10.68 -5.57 -16.11
C THR A 62 10.34 -6.99 -16.57
N PRO A 63 9.09 -7.33 -16.83
CA PRO A 63 8.72 -8.65 -17.34
C PRO A 63 9.41 -9.03 -18.66
N THR A 64 9.84 -8.04 -19.44
CA THR A 64 10.53 -8.25 -20.73
C THR A 64 12.04 -8.07 -20.65
N GLN A 65 12.55 -7.52 -19.56
CA GLN A 65 13.98 -7.23 -19.36
C GLN A 65 14.38 -7.56 -17.91
N PRO A 66 14.64 -8.84 -17.59
CA PRO A 66 15.11 -9.23 -16.27
C PRO A 66 16.57 -8.83 -16.05
N ILE A 67 16.97 -8.75 -14.80
CA ILE A 67 18.35 -8.57 -14.37
C ILE A 67 18.97 -9.96 -14.18
N LEU A 68 19.93 -10.32 -15.02
CA LEU A 68 20.59 -11.63 -14.98
C LEU A 68 21.90 -11.61 -14.18
N ALA A 69 22.52 -10.44 -14.05
CA ALA A 69 23.73 -10.23 -13.27
C ALA A 69 23.80 -8.76 -12.82
N CYS A 70 24.43 -8.52 -11.67
CA CYS A 70 24.61 -7.17 -11.16
C CYS A 70 25.92 -7.08 -10.37
N SER A 71 26.83 -6.23 -10.83
CA SER A 71 28.08 -5.88 -10.15
C SER A 71 28.02 -4.48 -9.49
N ASP A 72 26.94 -3.73 -9.68
CA ASP A 72 26.76 -2.40 -9.12
C ASP A 72 26.53 -2.49 -7.60
N PRO A 73 27.23 -1.69 -6.77
CA PRO A 73 26.98 -1.65 -5.33
C PRO A 73 25.59 -1.10 -4.99
N ASN A 74 25.02 -0.24 -5.85
CA ASN A 74 23.63 0.23 -5.73
C ASN A 74 22.67 -0.80 -6.33
N ARG A 75 22.35 -1.82 -5.56
CA ARG A 75 21.46 -2.92 -5.96
C ARG A 75 20.48 -3.28 -4.87
N GLY A 76 19.32 -3.80 -5.23
CA GLY A 76 18.31 -4.18 -4.26
C GLY A 76 16.92 -4.32 -4.87
N ALA A 77 15.91 -4.16 -4.01
CA ALA A 77 14.52 -4.17 -4.45
C ALA A 77 13.73 -3.05 -3.76
N LEU A 78 12.79 -2.44 -4.52
CA LEU A 78 11.98 -1.33 -4.00
C LEU A 78 10.90 -1.77 -3.01
N ARG A 79 10.37 -2.97 -3.20
CA ARG A 79 9.17 -3.45 -2.50
C ARG A 79 9.47 -4.54 -1.48
N VAL A 80 10.70 -5.03 -1.46
CA VAL A 80 11.21 -5.99 -0.48
C VAL A 80 12.53 -5.45 0.06
N ARG A 81 12.68 -5.46 1.38
CA ARG A 81 13.97 -5.20 2.02
C ARG A 81 14.75 -6.51 2.04
N ILE A 82 15.80 -6.55 1.27
CA ILE A 82 16.72 -7.68 1.18
C ILE A 82 17.87 -7.43 2.17
N PRO A 83 18.17 -8.34 3.09
CA PRO A 83 19.33 -8.23 3.95
C PRO A 83 20.63 -8.18 3.14
N PRO A 84 21.69 -7.54 3.62
CA PRO A 84 23.01 -7.66 3.03
C PRO A 84 23.46 -9.13 3.01
N GLU A 85 24.17 -9.49 1.97
CA GLU A 85 24.65 -10.87 1.74
C GLU A 85 25.38 -11.42 2.98
N GLY A 86 25.02 -12.62 3.39
CA GLY A 86 25.58 -13.28 4.57
C GLY A 86 25.08 -12.73 5.92
N THR A 87 24.16 -11.78 5.95
CA THR A 87 23.61 -11.21 7.20
C THR A 87 22.15 -11.59 7.45
N GLU A 88 21.53 -12.31 6.55
CA GLU A 88 20.18 -12.82 6.73
C GLU A 88 20.10 -13.72 7.96
N ASN A 89 19.06 -13.51 8.78
CA ASN A 89 18.80 -14.32 9.96
C ASN A 89 17.29 -14.24 10.25
N ASP A 90 16.64 -15.39 10.35
CA ASP A 90 15.18 -15.50 10.52
C ASP A 90 14.67 -14.79 11.79
N ASP A 91 15.46 -14.75 12.85
CA ASP A 91 15.05 -14.17 14.14
C ASP A 91 15.32 -12.66 14.21
N THR A 92 16.47 -12.21 13.71
CA THR A 92 16.97 -10.85 13.97
C THR A 92 17.00 -9.96 12.71
N ASN A 93 17.27 -10.53 11.54
CA ASN A 93 17.38 -9.80 10.27
C ASN A 93 16.74 -10.56 9.11
N PRO A 94 15.46 -10.94 9.18
CA PRO A 94 14.78 -11.60 8.08
C PRO A 94 14.52 -10.63 6.93
N PRO A 95 14.44 -11.11 5.69
CA PRO A 95 13.94 -10.32 4.58
C PRO A 95 12.48 -9.92 4.85
N ARG A 96 12.11 -8.70 4.46
CA ARG A 96 10.78 -8.14 4.75
C ARG A 96 10.21 -7.43 3.54
N ILE A 97 8.90 -7.49 3.43
CA ILE A 97 8.17 -6.53 2.58
C ILE A 97 8.56 -5.10 3.03
N ALA A 98 8.83 -4.22 2.09
CA ALA A 98 9.16 -2.83 2.40
C ALA A 98 8.03 -2.17 3.19
N SER A 99 8.40 -1.35 4.16
CA SER A 99 7.42 -0.56 4.92
C SER A 99 6.61 0.34 4.00
N ARG A 100 5.33 0.54 4.35
CA ARG A 100 4.42 1.33 3.53
C ARG A 100 3.57 2.28 4.35
N HIS A 101 3.34 3.45 3.78
CA HIS A 101 2.36 4.42 4.25
C HIS A 101 1.26 4.51 3.20
N LEU A 102 0.01 4.32 3.62
CA LEU A 102 -1.17 4.45 2.77
C LEU A 102 -2.07 5.54 3.36
N PHE A 103 -2.60 6.36 2.49
CA PHE A 103 -3.44 7.49 2.87
C PHE A 103 -4.77 7.39 2.15
N ASP A 104 -5.85 7.50 2.93
CA ASP A 104 -7.21 7.56 2.40
C ASP A 104 -7.85 8.88 2.84
N PHE A 105 -8.71 9.41 2.01
CA PHE A 105 -9.44 10.65 2.26
C PHE A 105 -10.91 10.48 1.94
N SER A 106 -11.77 11.00 2.81
CA SER A 106 -13.21 11.03 2.56
C SER A 106 -13.77 12.40 2.87
N VAL A 107 -14.76 12.79 2.08
CA VAL A 107 -15.59 13.97 2.34
C VAL A 107 -17.04 13.57 2.18
N GLY A 108 -17.90 14.11 3.01
CA GLY A 108 -19.31 13.76 2.94
C GLY A 108 -20.20 14.69 3.72
N THR A 109 -21.48 14.37 3.70
CA THR A 109 -22.52 15.02 4.47
C THR A 109 -23.52 13.98 4.95
N ASP A 110 -23.96 14.12 6.19
CA ASP A 110 -24.95 13.22 6.77
C ASP A 110 -26.40 13.66 6.51
N ASN A 111 -26.60 14.87 5.97
CA ASN A 111 -27.93 15.39 5.68
C ASN A 111 -27.94 16.43 4.54
N LEU A 112 -27.77 15.97 3.32
CA LEU A 112 -27.76 16.82 2.13
C LEU A 112 -29.09 17.57 1.94
N LEU A 113 -30.21 16.98 2.34
CA LEU A 113 -31.55 17.59 2.21
C LEU A 113 -31.83 18.65 3.29
N ARG A 114 -31.02 18.73 4.34
CA ARG A 114 -31.15 19.66 5.46
C ARG A 114 -32.50 19.57 6.18
N THR A 115 -33.15 18.40 6.15
CA THR A 115 -34.43 18.14 6.79
C THR A 115 -34.28 17.27 8.04
N ASP A 116 -35.24 17.32 8.97
CA ASP A 116 -35.15 16.54 10.19
C ASP A 116 -35.74 15.12 10.03
N HIS A 117 -36.70 14.94 9.11
CA HIS A 117 -37.42 13.68 8.91
C HIS A 117 -36.79 12.78 7.84
N LYS A 118 -36.30 13.35 6.75
CA LYS A 118 -35.68 12.59 5.66
C LYS A 118 -34.26 13.07 5.46
N LYS A 119 -33.31 12.18 5.62
CA LYS A 119 -31.88 12.50 5.48
C LYS A 119 -31.30 11.78 4.29
N LEU A 120 -30.61 12.52 3.43
CA LEU A 120 -29.79 11.97 2.35
C LEU A 120 -28.34 12.13 2.76
N THR A 121 -27.67 11.00 2.99
CA THR A 121 -26.22 10.95 3.21
C THR A 121 -25.50 10.81 1.87
N LEU A 122 -24.41 11.53 1.72
CA LEU A 122 -23.54 11.41 0.56
C LEU A 122 -22.08 11.40 1.03
N ARG A 123 -21.32 10.42 0.56
CA ARG A 123 -19.91 10.28 0.88
C ARG A 123 -19.11 9.98 -0.38
N PHE A 124 -18.03 10.73 -0.57
CA PHE A 124 -16.98 10.45 -1.51
C PHE A 124 -15.73 9.98 -0.77
N THR A 125 -15.11 8.90 -1.23
CA THR A 125 -13.88 8.35 -0.64
C THR A 125 -12.84 8.12 -1.72
N ALA A 126 -11.63 8.61 -1.49
CA ALA A 126 -10.43 8.31 -2.26
C ALA A 126 -9.54 7.38 -1.42
N ILE A 127 -9.32 6.16 -1.89
CA ILE A 127 -8.48 5.15 -1.24
C ILE A 127 -7.11 5.18 -1.90
N ASN A 128 -6.04 5.07 -1.10
CA ASN A 128 -4.65 5.13 -1.56
C ASN A 128 -4.40 6.36 -2.45
N ILE A 129 -4.67 7.56 -1.92
CA ILE A 129 -4.63 8.83 -2.68
C ILE A 129 -3.28 9.09 -3.32
N THR A 130 -2.19 8.58 -2.73
CA THR A 130 -0.82 8.70 -3.25
C THR A 130 -0.53 7.72 -4.37
N ASN A 131 -1.46 6.81 -4.69
CA ASN A 131 -1.29 5.72 -5.64
C ASN A 131 -0.01 4.90 -5.38
N LYS A 132 0.27 4.62 -4.11
CA LYS A 132 1.45 3.86 -3.72
C LYS A 132 1.35 2.43 -4.22
N ILE A 133 2.34 1.98 -5.00
CA ILE A 133 2.50 0.58 -5.38
C ILE A 133 3.35 -0.10 -4.31
N ALA A 134 2.76 -1.03 -3.58
CA ALA A 134 3.43 -1.77 -2.51
C ALA A 134 2.87 -3.19 -2.43
N LEU A 135 3.64 -4.09 -1.82
CA LEU A 135 3.23 -5.48 -1.59
C LEU A 135 2.58 -5.62 -0.22
N TYR A 136 1.56 -6.47 -0.12
CA TYR A 136 1.13 -7.06 1.15
C TYR A 136 1.98 -8.26 1.50
N ASN A 137 2.21 -9.14 0.53
CA ASN A 137 3.05 -10.33 0.63
C ASN A 137 3.74 -10.62 -0.71
N PHE A 138 4.76 -11.43 -0.67
CA PHE A 138 5.49 -11.89 -1.85
C PHE A 138 5.75 -13.39 -1.72
N LEU A 139 5.32 -14.16 -2.73
CA LEU A 139 5.45 -15.61 -2.82
C LEU A 139 5.04 -16.36 -1.53
N SER A 140 3.99 -15.87 -0.87
CA SER A 140 3.47 -16.52 0.33
C SER A 140 2.95 -17.91 0.01
N THR A 141 3.25 -18.88 0.85
CA THR A 141 2.86 -20.29 0.71
C THR A 141 1.33 -20.47 0.54
N PHE A 142 0.53 -19.63 1.18
CA PHE A 142 -0.93 -19.78 1.18
C PHE A 142 -1.66 -18.86 0.21
N SER A 143 -1.07 -17.74 -0.18
CA SER A 143 -1.78 -16.69 -0.93
C SER A 143 -1.00 -16.11 -2.11
N GLY A 144 0.27 -16.53 -2.34
CA GLY A 144 1.08 -16.03 -3.43
C GLY A 144 1.53 -14.57 -3.23
N THR A 145 1.53 -13.79 -4.31
CA THR A 145 1.94 -12.38 -4.29
C THR A 145 0.73 -11.46 -4.38
N HIS A 146 0.58 -10.54 -3.44
CA HIS A 146 -0.51 -9.56 -3.41
C HIS A 146 0.01 -8.14 -3.25
N PHE A 147 -0.54 -7.25 -4.08
CA PHE A 147 -0.32 -5.82 -4.01
C PHE A 147 -1.40 -5.13 -3.16
N VAL A 148 -1.07 -3.96 -2.63
CA VAL A 148 -2.07 -3.05 -2.08
C VAL A 148 -3.01 -2.59 -3.20
N THR A 149 -4.27 -2.35 -2.85
CA THR A 149 -5.25 -1.80 -3.80
C THR A 149 -4.72 -0.50 -4.40
N PRO A 150 -4.72 -0.35 -5.72
CA PRO A 150 -4.36 0.90 -6.37
C PRO A 150 -5.33 2.02 -5.96
N ARG A 151 -4.99 3.26 -6.30
CA ARG A 151 -5.87 4.39 -6.04
C ARG A 151 -7.25 4.12 -6.64
N SER A 152 -8.26 4.22 -5.80
CA SER A 152 -9.64 4.03 -6.19
C SER A 152 -10.55 5.10 -5.58
N PHE A 153 -11.67 5.37 -6.24
CA PHE A 153 -12.66 6.33 -5.82
C PHE A 153 -13.99 5.65 -5.63
N GLN A 154 -14.67 5.98 -4.54
CA GLN A 154 -15.97 5.42 -4.20
C GLN A 154 -16.94 6.56 -3.88
N VAL A 155 -18.19 6.40 -4.33
CA VAL A 155 -19.31 7.25 -3.95
C VAL A 155 -20.35 6.39 -3.25
N GLN A 156 -20.80 6.83 -2.10
CA GLN A 156 -21.88 6.19 -1.34
C GLN A 156 -23.00 7.18 -1.12
N ALA A 157 -24.24 6.75 -1.34
CA ALA A 157 -25.43 7.49 -1.03
C ALA A 157 -26.36 6.63 -0.17
N GLY A 158 -27.00 7.23 0.83
CA GLY A 158 -27.94 6.55 1.72
C GLY A 158 -29.12 7.45 2.05
N VAL A 159 -30.30 6.88 2.19
CA VAL A 159 -31.53 7.59 2.57
C VAL A 159 -32.06 7.03 3.88
N THR A 160 -32.38 7.91 4.81
CA THR A 160 -33.05 7.59 6.09
C THR A 160 -34.39 8.34 6.14
N PHE A 161 -35.45 7.61 6.52
CA PHE A 161 -36.81 8.14 6.63
C PHE A 161 -37.23 8.25 8.10
#